data_fc7378eb9f22f19d1d139180d87cda2a
#
_entry.id   fc7378eb9f22f19d1d139180d87cda2a
#
_cell.length_a   1.000
_cell.length_b   1.000
_cell.length_c   1.000
_cell.angle_alpha   90.00
_cell.angle_beta   90.00
_cell.angle_gamma   90.00
#
_symmetry.space_group_name_H-M   'P 1'
#
loop_
_entity.id
_entity.type
_entity.pdbx_description
1 polymer ?
#
loop_
_entity_poly.entity_id
_entity_poly.type
_entity_poly.pdbx_seq_one_letter_code
_entity_poly.pdbx_strand_id
1 'polypeptide(L)'
;MTMLLVSVLADLDLLVSNLLALDQSSTTTGYAVFKNGKPVVISHFTVSGDLGDRLEKIRNKIIGLIKEHEIDEVVFEDIQLQDMAGGRDVGIKTFKILAEVFGVVHELMTELDMDYTIVPPIVWKATFKIAGKGRKVEKKLAQEYVLATYGINCTEDEADATCIGTHIIKKQGSEFNWS
;
A
#
# COMPACT_ATOMS: atom_id res chain seq x y z
N MET A 1 -37.96 -4.51 -7.40
CA MET A 1 -37.35 -5.40 -6.37
C MET A 1 -35.97 -5.91 -6.77
N THR A 2 -35.66 -6.12 -8.03
CA THR A 2 -34.38 -6.69 -8.50
C THR A 2 -33.18 -5.72 -8.42
N MET A 3 -33.37 -4.40 -8.65
CA MET A 3 -32.28 -3.41 -8.57
C MET A 3 -31.77 -3.16 -7.15
N LEU A 4 -32.66 -3.23 -6.13
CA LEU A 4 -32.24 -3.03 -4.74
C LEU A 4 -31.38 -4.20 -4.20
N LEU A 5 -31.65 -5.42 -4.66
CA LEU A 5 -30.88 -6.61 -4.27
C LEU A 5 -29.47 -6.61 -4.88
N VAL A 6 -29.31 -6.11 -6.10
CA VAL A 6 -27.99 -6.01 -6.77
C VAL A 6 -27.13 -4.95 -6.10
N SER A 7 -27.70 -3.81 -5.67
CA SER A 7 -26.93 -2.78 -4.94
C SER A 7 -26.50 -3.28 -3.55
N VAL A 8 -27.38 -3.96 -2.81
CA VAL A 8 -27.05 -4.53 -1.48
C VAL A 8 -25.99 -5.63 -1.58
N LEU A 9 -25.99 -6.44 -2.64
CA LEU A 9 -24.96 -7.46 -2.85
C LEU A 9 -23.60 -6.83 -3.26
N ALA A 10 -23.60 -5.81 -4.11
CA ALA A 10 -22.39 -5.06 -4.43
C ALA A 10 -21.81 -4.34 -3.20
N ASP A 11 -22.66 -3.80 -2.34
CA ASP A 11 -22.26 -3.18 -1.06
C ASP A 11 -21.68 -4.22 -0.07
N LEU A 12 -22.16 -5.44 -0.07
CA LEU A 12 -21.63 -6.55 0.73
C LEU A 12 -20.27 -7.04 0.19
N ASP A 13 -20.09 -7.11 -1.12
CA ASP A 13 -18.83 -7.52 -1.75
C ASP A 13 -17.69 -6.51 -1.47
N LEU A 14 -17.98 -5.21 -1.44
CA LEU A 14 -17.01 -4.16 -1.08
C LEU A 14 -16.61 -4.20 0.42
N LEU A 15 -17.49 -4.67 1.30
CA LEU A 15 -17.20 -4.86 2.73
C LEU A 15 -16.40 -6.13 3.02
N VAL A 16 -16.29 -7.04 2.07
CA VAL A 16 -15.67 -8.37 2.23
C VAL A 16 -14.36 -8.51 1.47
N SER A 17 -13.96 -7.53 0.64
CA SER A 17 -12.73 -7.64 -0.14
C SER A 17 -11.48 -7.74 0.75
N ASN A 18 -10.60 -8.68 0.42
CA ASN A 18 -9.30 -8.81 1.04
C ASN A 18 -8.33 -7.86 0.32
N LEU A 19 -7.87 -6.82 1.01
CA LEU A 19 -6.99 -5.80 0.45
C LEU A 19 -5.55 -6.04 0.89
N LEU A 20 -4.62 -6.03 -0.06
CA LEU A 20 -3.18 -5.96 0.19
C LEU A 20 -2.68 -4.55 -0.07
N ALA A 21 -2.14 -3.91 0.97
CA ALA A 21 -1.49 -2.61 0.87
C ALA A 21 0.04 -2.75 0.90
N LEU A 22 0.74 -2.04 0.01
CA LEU A 22 2.19 -2.11 -0.15
C LEU A 22 2.82 -0.71 -0.03
N ASP A 23 3.85 -0.59 0.80
CA ASP A 23 4.90 0.44 0.74
C ASP A 23 6.13 -0.18 0.09
N GLN A 24 6.14 -0.19 -1.25
CA GLN A 24 7.14 -0.91 -2.03
C GLN A 24 8.48 -0.17 -2.11
N SER A 25 9.56 -0.91 -1.95
CA SER A 25 10.90 -0.44 -2.22
C SER A 25 11.77 -1.54 -2.82
N SER A 26 12.99 -1.20 -3.24
CA SER A 26 13.89 -2.15 -3.89
C SER A 26 14.60 -3.11 -2.94
N THR A 27 14.43 -2.96 -1.64
CA THR A 27 15.09 -3.80 -0.61
C THR A 27 14.14 -4.29 0.45
N THR A 28 13.36 -3.39 1.05
CA THR A 28 12.39 -3.73 2.10
C THR A 28 11.03 -3.20 1.70
N THR A 29 10.06 -4.07 1.56
CA THR A 29 8.67 -3.72 1.26
C THR A 29 7.82 -3.97 2.49
N GLY A 30 7.23 -2.90 3.03
CA GLY A 30 6.19 -3.01 4.05
C GLY A 30 4.87 -3.45 3.41
N TYR A 31 4.11 -4.27 4.11
CA TYR A 31 2.79 -4.66 3.65
C TYR A 31 1.79 -4.82 4.79
N ALA A 32 0.53 -4.60 4.47
CA ALA A 32 -0.59 -4.87 5.37
C ALA A 32 -1.72 -5.58 4.61
N VAL A 33 -2.25 -6.64 5.21
CA VAL A 33 -3.42 -7.36 4.69
C VAL A 33 -4.63 -6.96 5.51
N PHE A 34 -5.68 -6.52 4.83
CA PHE A 34 -6.95 -6.16 5.45
C PHE A 34 -8.02 -7.18 5.08
N LYS A 35 -8.80 -7.59 6.07
CA LYS A 35 -10.02 -8.39 5.91
C LYS A 35 -11.15 -7.70 6.64
N ASN A 36 -12.30 -7.54 6.00
CA ASN A 36 -13.45 -6.82 6.56
C ASN A 36 -13.07 -5.42 7.11
N GLY A 37 -12.24 -4.68 6.37
CA GLY A 37 -11.81 -3.32 6.71
C GLY A 37 -10.83 -3.21 7.88
N LYS A 38 -10.30 -4.32 8.41
CA LYS A 38 -9.33 -4.34 9.51
C LYS A 38 -8.03 -5.01 9.11
N PRO A 39 -6.86 -4.48 9.51
CA PRO A 39 -5.59 -5.14 9.26
C PRO A 39 -5.52 -6.44 10.08
N VAL A 40 -5.26 -7.56 9.40
CA VAL A 40 -5.08 -8.89 10.00
C VAL A 40 -3.62 -9.34 9.94
N VAL A 41 -2.83 -8.78 9.03
CA VAL A 41 -1.37 -8.94 8.95
C VAL A 41 -0.77 -7.57 8.74
N ILE A 42 0.27 -7.24 9.51
CA ILE A 42 1.14 -6.08 9.32
C ILE A 42 2.56 -6.62 9.39
N SER A 43 3.33 -6.53 8.32
CA SER A 43 4.66 -7.09 8.24
C SER A 43 5.48 -6.47 7.12
N HIS A 44 6.69 -6.95 6.92
CA HIS A 44 7.55 -6.59 5.79
C HIS A 44 8.31 -7.81 5.27
N PHE A 45 8.84 -7.70 4.07
CA PHE A 45 9.85 -8.62 3.57
C PHE A 45 11.06 -7.86 3.04
N THR A 46 12.23 -8.49 3.13
CA THR A 46 13.48 -7.94 2.63
C THR A 46 14.04 -8.85 1.55
N VAL A 47 14.58 -8.25 0.49
CA VAL A 47 15.22 -8.94 -0.63
C VAL A 47 16.65 -8.44 -0.81
N SER A 48 17.52 -9.30 -1.32
CA SER A 48 18.93 -9.03 -1.57
C SER A 48 19.37 -9.62 -2.91
N GLY A 49 20.50 -9.17 -3.42
CA GLY A 49 21.04 -9.49 -4.71
C GLY A 49 21.20 -8.26 -5.59
N ASP A 50 21.52 -8.43 -6.87
CA ASP A 50 21.47 -7.33 -7.82
C ASP A 50 20.03 -6.85 -8.05
N LEU A 51 19.85 -5.81 -8.87
CA LEU A 51 18.52 -5.23 -9.02
C LEU A 51 17.54 -6.21 -9.69
N GLY A 52 18.00 -6.93 -10.71
CA GLY A 52 17.17 -7.93 -11.41
C GLY A 52 16.68 -9.03 -10.45
N ASP A 53 17.60 -9.61 -9.67
CA ASP A 53 17.28 -10.62 -8.65
C ASP A 53 16.25 -10.10 -7.64
N ARG A 54 16.40 -8.83 -7.22
CA ARG A 54 15.48 -8.20 -6.26
C ARG A 54 14.09 -8.00 -6.85
N LEU A 55 14.00 -7.53 -8.09
CA LEU A 55 12.73 -7.35 -8.79
C LEU A 55 11.97 -8.67 -8.92
N GLU A 56 12.66 -9.75 -9.31
CA GLU A 56 12.06 -11.10 -9.37
C GLU A 56 11.57 -11.57 -8.00
N LYS A 57 12.39 -11.39 -6.96
CA LYS A 57 12.02 -11.78 -5.58
C LYS A 57 10.84 -10.97 -5.05
N ILE A 58 10.78 -9.65 -5.31
CA ILE A 58 9.65 -8.80 -4.94
C ILE A 58 8.38 -9.32 -5.62
N ARG A 59 8.42 -9.53 -6.94
CA ARG A 59 7.31 -10.07 -7.71
C ARG A 59 6.80 -11.39 -7.13
N ASN A 60 7.70 -12.34 -6.89
CA ASN A 60 7.35 -13.64 -6.34
C ASN A 60 6.77 -13.58 -4.92
N LYS A 61 7.28 -12.67 -4.08
CA LYS A 61 6.73 -12.42 -2.74
C LYS A 61 5.31 -11.87 -2.80
N ILE A 62 5.03 -10.91 -3.68
CA ILE A 62 3.69 -10.35 -3.86
C ILE A 62 2.72 -11.43 -4.35
N ILE A 63 3.10 -12.25 -5.33
CA ILE A 63 2.29 -13.40 -5.80
C ILE A 63 1.97 -14.35 -4.64
N GLY A 64 2.97 -14.63 -3.79
CA GLY A 64 2.79 -15.47 -2.61
C GLY A 64 1.74 -14.89 -1.66
N LEU A 65 1.84 -13.58 -1.33
CA LEU A 65 0.88 -12.90 -0.47
C LEU A 65 -0.54 -12.89 -1.05
N ILE A 66 -0.67 -12.62 -2.34
CA ILE A 66 -1.97 -12.62 -3.04
C ILE A 66 -2.64 -13.98 -2.88
N LYS A 67 -1.90 -15.08 -3.11
CA LYS A 67 -2.43 -16.45 -3.00
C LYS A 67 -2.71 -16.86 -1.56
N GLU A 68 -1.77 -16.58 -0.64
CA GLU A 68 -1.87 -16.97 0.78
C GLU A 68 -3.07 -16.34 1.48
N HIS A 69 -3.34 -15.07 1.17
CA HIS A 69 -4.38 -14.30 1.84
C HIS A 69 -5.65 -14.13 1.02
N GLU A 70 -5.74 -14.75 -0.18
CA GLU A 70 -6.90 -14.67 -1.07
C GLU A 70 -7.25 -13.20 -1.37
N ILE A 71 -6.25 -12.42 -1.83
CA ILE A 71 -6.38 -10.99 -2.07
C ILE A 71 -7.23 -10.71 -3.29
N ASP A 72 -8.19 -9.79 -3.15
CA ASP A 72 -9.09 -9.33 -4.20
C ASP A 72 -8.63 -8.01 -4.80
N GLU A 73 -8.03 -7.12 -4.00
CA GLU A 73 -7.56 -5.80 -4.42
C GLU A 73 -6.15 -5.53 -3.85
N VAL A 74 -5.31 -4.87 -4.65
CA VAL A 74 -3.98 -4.40 -4.22
C VAL A 74 -3.92 -2.89 -4.28
N VAL A 75 -3.43 -2.24 -3.22
CA VAL A 75 -3.10 -0.81 -3.24
C VAL A 75 -1.60 -0.63 -3.03
N PHE A 76 -0.98 0.24 -3.82
CA PHE A 76 0.43 0.55 -3.67
C PHE A 76 0.71 2.04 -3.93
N GLU A 77 1.84 2.51 -3.36
CA GLU A 77 2.20 3.91 -3.42
C GLU A 77 2.70 4.29 -4.82
N ASP A 78 2.28 5.47 -5.29
CA ASP A 78 2.87 6.09 -6.48
C ASP A 78 4.28 6.58 -6.20
N ILE A 79 5.13 6.60 -7.23
CA ILE A 79 6.50 7.09 -7.10
C ILE A 79 6.57 8.59 -7.38
N GLN A 80 7.37 9.29 -6.59
CA GLN A 80 7.63 10.72 -6.77
C GLN A 80 9.13 10.98 -6.81
N LEU A 81 9.55 11.86 -7.72
CA LEU A 81 10.91 12.40 -7.69
C LEU A 81 11.06 13.27 -6.44
N GLN A 82 11.87 12.83 -5.50
CA GLN A 82 12.13 13.55 -4.24
C GLN A 82 13.49 14.25 -4.31
N ASP A 83 13.56 15.47 -3.78
CA ASP A 83 14.84 16.11 -3.49
C ASP A 83 15.50 15.36 -2.33
N MET A 84 16.63 14.72 -2.61
CA MET A 84 17.38 13.95 -1.63
C MET A 84 18.54 14.75 -1.04
N ALA A 85 18.86 14.48 0.21
CA ALA A 85 20.00 15.11 0.93
C ALA A 85 21.36 14.91 0.25
N GLY A 86 21.50 13.96 -0.67
CA GLY A 86 22.68 13.69 -1.50
C GLY A 86 22.71 14.45 -2.83
N GLY A 87 21.76 15.34 -3.08
CA GLY A 87 21.66 16.12 -4.29
C GLY A 87 20.86 15.45 -5.42
N ARG A 88 20.71 16.17 -6.53
CA ARG A 88 19.86 15.78 -7.67
C ARG A 88 20.23 14.44 -8.28
N ASP A 89 21.51 14.14 -8.41
CA ASP A 89 21.97 12.88 -9.04
C ASP A 89 21.62 11.65 -8.22
N VAL A 90 21.68 11.75 -6.88
CA VAL A 90 21.28 10.68 -5.97
C VAL A 90 19.77 10.48 -6.03
N GLY A 91 19.01 11.57 -6.06
CA GLY A 91 17.56 11.53 -6.22
C GLY A 91 17.13 10.84 -7.52
N ILE A 92 17.79 11.13 -8.64
CA ILE A 92 17.51 10.51 -9.94
C ILE A 92 17.83 9.01 -9.92
N LYS A 93 18.96 8.59 -9.35
CA LYS A 93 19.32 7.17 -9.26
C LYS A 93 18.30 6.38 -8.43
N THR A 94 17.92 6.91 -7.29
CA THR A 94 16.89 6.30 -6.42
C THR A 94 15.56 6.23 -7.14
N PHE A 95 15.14 7.31 -7.80
CA PHE A 95 13.90 7.36 -8.57
C PHE A 95 13.86 6.29 -9.67
N LYS A 96 14.97 6.11 -10.42
CA LYS A 96 15.05 5.08 -11.47
C LYS A 96 14.82 3.68 -10.89
N ILE A 97 15.48 3.36 -9.76
CA ILE A 97 15.30 2.05 -9.11
C ILE A 97 13.87 1.87 -8.62
N LEU A 98 13.28 2.90 -8.03
CA LEU A 98 11.87 2.84 -7.59
C LEU A 98 10.90 2.74 -8.76
N ALA A 99 11.22 3.36 -9.91
CA ALA A 99 10.42 3.24 -11.13
C ALA A 99 10.44 1.81 -11.69
N GLU A 100 11.56 1.10 -11.60
CA GLU A 100 11.65 -0.31 -12.00
C GLU A 100 10.81 -1.19 -11.05
N VAL A 101 10.89 -0.98 -9.74
CA VAL A 101 10.03 -1.69 -8.76
C VAL A 101 8.56 -1.41 -9.03
N PHE A 102 8.19 -0.14 -9.21
CA PHE A 102 6.82 0.27 -9.52
C PHE A 102 6.32 -0.40 -10.81
N GLY A 103 7.15 -0.40 -11.87
CA GLY A 103 6.81 -1.03 -13.14
C GLY A 103 6.55 -2.52 -13.02
N VAL A 104 7.36 -3.23 -12.22
CA VAL A 104 7.17 -4.68 -11.95
C VAL A 104 5.87 -4.93 -11.18
N VAL A 105 5.57 -4.14 -10.16
CA VAL A 105 4.30 -4.28 -9.40
C VAL A 105 3.10 -3.98 -10.29
N HIS A 106 3.16 -2.89 -11.06
CA HIS A 106 2.08 -2.49 -11.96
C HIS A 106 1.82 -3.52 -13.08
N GLU A 107 2.87 -4.02 -13.70
CA GLU A 107 2.78 -5.08 -14.72
C GLU A 107 2.20 -6.35 -14.13
N LEU A 108 2.63 -6.74 -12.92
CA LEU A 108 2.11 -7.91 -12.23
C LEU A 108 0.59 -7.83 -11.98
N MET A 109 0.07 -6.66 -11.62
CA MET A 109 -1.38 -6.48 -11.45
C MET A 109 -2.14 -6.71 -12.76
N THR A 110 -1.59 -6.23 -13.86
CA THR A 110 -2.15 -6.44 -15.21
C THR A 110 -2.09 -7.91 -15.62
N GLU A 111 -0.96 -8.59 -15.40
CA GLU A 111 -0.79 -10.03 -15.71
C GLU A 111 -1.78 -10.91 -14.95
N LEU A 112 -2.02 -10.59 -13.68
CA LEU A 112 -2.91 -11.36 -12.81
C LEU A 112 -4.39 -10.97 -12.93
N ASP A 113 -4.72 -9.98 -13.76
CA ASP A 113 -6.07 -9.39 -13.87
C ASP A 113 -6.63 -8.98 -12.49
N MET A 114 -5.75 -8.36 -11.67
CA MET A 114 -6.05 -7.92 -10.31
C MET A 114 -6.62 -6.52 -10.31
N ASP A 115 -7.66 -6.29 -9.50
CA ASP A 115 -8.09 -4.95 -9.15
C ASP A 115 -7.00 -4.25 -8.33
N TYR A 116 -6.64 -3.02 -8.70
CA TYR A 116 -5.62 -2.27 -7.98
C TYR A 116 -5.86 -0.77 -7.97
N THR A 117 -5.31 -0.13 -6.95
CA THR A 117 -5.31 1.33 -6.79
C THR A 117 -3.89 1.85 -6.57
N ILE A 118 -3.49 2.88 -7.32
CA ILE A 118 -2.23 3.60 -7.11
C ILE A 118 -2.52 4.88 -6.34
N VAL A 119 -1.85 5.08 -5.20
CA VAL A 119 -2.10 6.22 -4.31
C VAL A 119 -0.88 7.11 -4.20
N PRO A 120 -0.95 8.39 -4.59
CA PRO A 120 0.14 9.33 -4.36
C PRO A 120 0.43 9.54 -2.85
N PRO A 121 1.70 9.64 -2.43
CA PRO A 121 2.09 9.84 -1.03
C PRO A 121 1.38 11.00 -0.36
N ILE A 122 1.24 12.13 -1.05
CA ILE A 122 0.59 13.33 -0.51
C ILE A 122 -0.88 13.08 -0.17
N VAL A 123 -1.56 12.20 -0.92
CA VAL A 123 -3.00 11.92 -0.76
C VAL A 123 -3.26 11.09 0.50
N TRP A 124 -2.58 9.96 0.66
CA TRP A 124 -2.79 9.14 1.84
C TRP A 124 -2.28 9.82 3.11
N LYS A 125 -1.15 10.54 3.06
CA LYS A 125 -0.60 11.32 4.18
C LYS A 125 -1.55 12.44 4.63
N ALA A 126 -2.27 13.08 3.71
CA ALA A 126 -3.26 14.09 4.05
C ALA A 126 -4.42 13.51 4.87
N THR A 127 -4.84 12.27 4.60
CA THR A 127 -5.90 11.58 5.37
C THR A 127 -5.58 11.51 6.87
N PHE A 128 -4.31 11.39 7.22
CA PHE A 128 -3.84 11.31 8.61
C PHE A 128 -3.28 12.63 9.14
N LYS A 129 -3.36 13.71 8.35
CA LYS A 129 -2.83 15.05 8.68
C LYS A 129 -1.32 15.05 8.99
N ILE A 130 -0.57 14.19 8.33
CA ILE A 130 0.88 14.04 8.50
C ILE A 130 1.69 14.64 7.35
N ALA A 131 1.06 14.92 6.22
CA ALA A 131 1.70 15.47 5.03
C ALA A 131 2.42 16.82 5.31
N GLY A 132 3.60 17.01 4.71
CA GLY A 132 4.36 18.27 4.76
C GLY A 132 5.09 18.55 6.08
N LYS A 133 5.14 17.60 7.00
CA LYS A 133 5.83 17.74 8.30
C LYS A 133 7.29 17.31 8.28
N GLY A 134 7.77 16.83 7.11
CA GLY A 134 9.11 16.29 6.92
C GLY A 134 9.20 14.79 7.25
N ARG A 135 9.98 14.08 6.44
CA ARG A 135 10.03 12.60 6.39
C ARG A 135 10.11 11.93 7.76
N LYS A 136 11.03 12.40 8.62
CA LYS A 136 11.21 11.77 9.96
C LYS A 136 9.98 11.91 10.85
N VAL A 137 9.33 13.06 10.80
CA VAL A 137 8.11 13.33 11.59
C VAL A 137 6.93 12.55 11.02
N GLU A 138 6.78 12.52 9.70
CA GLU A 138 5.72 11.78 9.02
C GLU A 138 5.76 10.29 9.37
N LYS A 139 6.94 9.67 9.29
CA LYS A 139 7.14 8.27 9.65
C LYS A 139 6.78 7.96 11.11
N LYS A 140 7.23 8.81 12.04
CA LYS A 140 6.87 8.68 13.45
C LYS A 140 5.37 8.79 13.69
N LEU A 141 4.72 9.75 13.06
CA LEU A 141 3.27 9.95 13.17
C LEU A 141 2.47 8.78 12.57
N ALA A 142 2.95 8.18 11.47
CA ALA A 142 2.35 6.97 10.92
C ALA A 142 2.40 5.80 11.93
N GLN A 143 3.57 5.57 12.55
CA GLN A 143 3.72 4.54 13.60
C GLN A 143 2.82 4.82 14.82
N GLU A 144 2.77 6.06 15.29
CA GLU A 144 1.89 6.47 16.40
C GLU A 144 0.41 6.25 16.06
N TYR A 145 0.00 6.53 14.82
CA TYR A 145 -1.35 6.27 14.35
C TYR A 145 -1.69 4.78 14.39
N VAL A 146 -0.81 3.93 13.87
CA VAL A 146 -1.02 2.46 13.84
C VAL A 146 -1.10 1.91 15.28
N LEU A 147 -0.21 2.35 16.15
CA LEU A 147 -0.24 1.96 17.57
C LEU A 147 -1.52 2.39 18.26
N ALA A 148 -1.94 3.65 18.09
CA ALA A 148 -3.14 4.18 18.73
C ALA A 148 -4.43 3.54 18.20
N THR A 149 -4.47 3.21 16.91
CA THR A 149 -5.68 2.70 16.24
C THR A 149 -5.84 1.20 16.37
N TYR A 150 -4.73 0.46 16.22
CA TYR A 150 -4.74 -1.01 16.12
C TYR A 150 -4.02 -1.71 17.28
N GLY A 151 -3.33 -0.96 18.15
CA GLY A 151 -2.58 -1.51 19.28
C GLY A 151 -1.29 -2.25 18.86
N ILE A 152 -0.76 -2.00 17.66
CA ILE A 152 0.34 -2.75 17.07
C ILE A 152 1.57 -1.84 16.96
N ASN A 153 2.69 -2.27 17.54
CA ASN A 153 4.01 -1.69 17.28
C ASN A 153 4.56 -2.25 15.96
N CYS A 154 4.99 -1.37 15.07
CA CYS A 154 5.48 -1.74 13.75
C CYS A 154 6.66 -0.88 13.30
N THR A 155 7.37 -1.33 12.27
CA THR A 155 8.43 -0.56 11.60
C THR A 155 7.84 0.61 10.81
N GLU A 156 8.69 1.50 10.29
CA GLU A 156 8.28 2.64 9.48
C GLU A 156 7.55 2.18 8.19
N ASP A 157 8.12 1.19 7.48
CA ASP A 157 7.56 0.69 6.23
C ASP A 157 6.25 -0.09 6.45
N GLU A 158 6.14 -0.83 7.56
CA GLU A 158 4.89 -1.47 7.98
C GLU A 158 3.80 -0.46 8.33
N ALA A 159 4.17 0.65 8.99
CA ALA A 159 3.24 1.72 9.32
C ALA A 159 2.73 2.43 8.07
N ASP A 160 3.62 2.75 7.13
CA ASP A 160 3.25 3.40 5.87
C ASP A 160 2.30 2.51 5.06
N ALA A 161 2.61 1.21 4.89
CA ALA A 161 1.72 0.25 4.24
C ALA A 161 0.35 0.16 4.92
N THR A 162 0.32 0.13 6.26
CA THR A 162 -0.93 0.09 7.03
C THR A 162 -1.75 1.38 6.83
N CYS A 163 -1.11 2.54 6.81
CA CYS A 163 -1.77 3.80 6.53
C CYS A 163 -2.31 3.87 5.09
N ILE A 164 -1.56 3.39 4.10
CA ILE A 164 -2.01 3.31 2.70
C ILE A 164 -3.30 2.48 2.61
N GLY A 165 -3.34 1.28 3.17
CA GLY A 165 -4.53 0.44 3.18
C GLY A 165 -5.69 1.07 3.95
N THR A 166 -5.42 1.64 5.12
CA THR A 166 -6.44 2.34 5.93
C THR A 166 -7.03 3.55 5.19
N HIS A 167 -6.24 4.25 4.38
CA HIS A 167 -6.73 5.34 3.53
C HIS A 167 -7.81 4.84 2.56
N ILE A 168 -7.57 3.72 1.87
CA ILE A 168 -8.55 3.13 0.94
C ILE A 168 -9.82 2.72 1.68
N ILE A 169 -9.70 2.01 2.79
CA ILE A 169 -10.85 1.59 3.60
C ILE A 169 -11.72 2.79 4.05
N LYS A 170 -11.07 3.88 4.50
CA LYS A 170 -11.78 5.11 4.89
C LYS A 170 -12.47 5.78 3.71
N LYS A 171 -11.83 5.80 2.55
CA LYS A 171 -12.41 6.38 1.33
C LYS A 171 -13.64 5.59 0.90
N GLN A 172 -13.55 4.28 0.79
CA GLN A 172 -14.66 3.41 0.47
C GLN A 172 -15.82 3.60 1.46
N GLY A 173 -15.57 3.57 2.77
CA GLY A 173 -16.60 3.80 3.80
C GLY A 173 -17.24 5.19 3.77
N SER A 174 -16.54 6.23 3.28
CA SER A 174 -17.11 7.58 3.14
C SER A 174 -18.03 7.73 1.92
N GLU A 175 -17.79 6.98 0.86
CA GLU A 175 -18.62 6.97 -0.35
C GLU A 175 -20.01 6.36 -0.10
N PHE A 176 -20.15 5.48 0.90
CA PHE A 176 -21.42 4.85 1.28
C PHE A 176 -22.32 5.70 2.18
N ASN A 177 -21.78 6.73 2.85
CA ASN A 177 -22.58 7.56 3.77
C ASN A 177 -23.39 8.68 3.09
N TRP A 178 -23.43 8.77 1.75
CA TRP A 178 -24.10 9.83 0.98
C TRP A 178 -25.24 9.32 0.07
N SER A 179 -25.66 8.07 0.24
CA SER A 179 -26.76 7.46 -0.56
C SER A 179 -28.03 7.21 0.26
#